data_ee7f68adcb09e6f72369a8b96ecf440e
#
_entry.id   ee7f68adcb09e6f72369a8b96ecf440e
#
_cell.length_a   1.000
_cell.length_b   1.000
_cell.length_c   1.000
_cell.angle_alpha   90.00
_cell.angle_beta   90.00
_cell.angle_gamma   90.00
#
_symmetry.space_group_name_H-M   'P 1'
#
loop_
_entity.id
_entity.type
_entity.pdbx_description
1 polymer ?
#
loop_
_entity_poly.entity_id
_entity_poly.type
_entity_poly.pdbx_seq_one_letter_code
_entity_poly.pdbx_strand_id
1 'polypeptide(L)'
;GREVVSKRLTPIRFGMIGFRVPPPRHDDYVALNIIRNLFNNSSSTGLLDRLSIENKLLGSSAISGLGGADHGAIGFMFVPKLIFQTFKGAENAVMKEINKVKSGSFSEEYLQSIKLTIIKNHETGLENSSNRLNYGLDMILNDRKWEEIIDYPNLVQKMTKDDIVEVANKYFNENYLVYKSKIGFPKKDKVEKPPYKPVKPKNSEKVSEYAKRLEKIPSGKISIDYLDFDKDTEYEELIDNFHFYHNSNPINSIFSLTLEWGIGKNENNKLSYAVEL
;
A
#
# COMPACT_ATOMS: atom_id res chain seq x y z
N GLY A 1 7.36 -10.04 25.58
CA GLY A 1 6.37 -9.16 26.19
C GLY A 1 6.25 -7.83 25.46
N ARG A 2 5.32 -7.00 25.88
CA ARG A 2 5.12 -5.65 25.35
C ARG A 2 6.28 -4.70 25.72
N GLU A 3 6.96 -4.13 24.75
CA GLU A 3 8.00 -3.11 24.93
C GLU A 3 7.49 -1.73 24.51
N VAL A 4 7.91 -0.66 25.19
CA VAL A 4 7.47 0.72 24.90
C VAL A 4 8.66 1.64 24.73
N VAL A 5 8.75 2.23 23.54
CA VAL A 5 9.71 3.28 23.22
C VAL A 5 9.00 4.62 23.06
N SER A 6 9.47 5.67 23.77
CA SER A 6 8.90 7.02 23.67
C SER A 6 9.97 8.01 23.27
N LYS A 7 9.70 8.81 22.24
CA LYS A 7 10.56 9.90 21.79
C LYS A 7 9.74 11.18 21.57
N ARG A 8 10.38 12.34 21.58
CA ARG A 8 9.78 13.62 21.15
C ARG A 8 10.33 13.93 19.77
N LEU A 9 9.52 13.83 18.73
CA LEU A 9 9.99 13.94 17.35
C LEU A 9 9.21 14.91 16.48
N THR A 10 7.96 15.20 16.84
CA THR A 10 7.06 15.90 15.93
C THR A 10 6.16 16.87 16.69
N PRO A 11 5.55 17.86 16.01
CA PRO A 11 4.47 18.66 16.57
C PRO A 11 3.20 17.85 16.79
N ILE A 12 3.06 16.68 16.13
CA ILE A 12 1.89 15.80 16.23
C ILE A 12 2.26 14.55 17.00
N ARG A 13 1.45 14.16 17.95
CA ARG A 13 1.61 12.90 18.67
C ARG A 13 1.01 11.76 17.87
N PHE A 14 1.77 10.69 17.69
CA PHE A 14 1.31 9.45 17.09
C PHE A 14 1.93 8.24 17.79
N GLY A 15 1.29 7.10 17.64
CA GLY A 15 1.81 5.83 18.12
C GLY A 15 1.86 4.80 16.99
N MET A 16 2.66 3.77 17.19
CA MET A 16 2.70 2.60 16.32
C MET A 16 2.86 1.35 17.16
N ILE A 17 2.07 0.33 16.87
CA ILE A 17 2.23 -1.02 17.40
C ILE A 17 2.91 -1.84 16.31
N GLY A 18 4.02 -2.47 16.63
CA GLY A 18 4.79 -3.26 15.66
C GLY A 18 4.90 -4.72 16.09
N PHE A 19 4.61 -5.63 15.17
CA PHE A 19 4.78 -7.06 15.32
C PHE A 19 5.80 -7.59 14.32
N ARG A 20 6.63 -8.54 14.76
CA ARG A 20 7.50 -9.26 13.84
C ARG A 20 6.69 -10.26 13.04
N VAL A 21 6.94 -10.31 11.75
CA VAL A 21 6.36 -11.27 10.81
C VAL A 21 7.47 -11.88 9.94
N PRO A 22 7.22 -12.99 9.25
CA PRO A 22 8.22 -13.58 8.36
C PRO A 22 8.48 -12.70 7.13
N PRO A 23 9.56 -12.99 6.38
CA PRO A 23 9.85 -12.31 5.12
C PRO A 23 8.83 -12.67 4.02
N PRO A 24 8.83 -11.92 2.90
CA PRO A 24 7.90 -12.13 1.79
C PRO A 24 7.91 -13.53 1.15
N ARG A 25 9.02 -14.26 1.26
CA ARG A 25 9.17 -15.64 0.73
C ARG A 25 8.53 -16.73 1.61
N HIS A 26 7.93 -16.38 2.74
CA HIS A 26 7.32 -17.34 3.67
C HIS A 26 5.88 -17.64 3.28
N ASP A 27 5.42 -18.88 3.50
CA ASP A 27 4.07 -19.34 3.15
C ASP A 27 2.96 -18.49 3.77
N ASP A 28 3.14 -18.00 4.99
CA ASP A 28 2.17 -17.15 5.69
C ASP A 28 2.04 -15.74 5.07
N TYR A 29 2.90 -15.37 4.10
CA TYR A 29 2.90 -14.01 3.54
C TYR A 29 1.59 -13.65 2.85
N VAL A 30 0.95 -14.60 2.15
CA VAL A 30 -0.35 -14.39 1.49
C VAL A 30 -1.42 -14.05 2.51
N ALA A 31 -1.51 -14.82 3.59
CA ALA A 31 -2.44 -14.57 4.69
C ALA A 31 -2.17 -13.21 5.37
N LEU A 32 -0.89 -12.86 5.62
CA LEU A 32 -0.50 -11.57 6.20
C LEU A 32 -0.89 -10.39 5.29
N ASN A 33 -0.81 -10.54 3.96
CA ASN A 33 -1.26 -9.51 3.04
C ASN A 33 -2.78 -9.36 3.06
N ILE A 34 -3.54 -10.44 3.14
CA ILE A 34 -5.01 -10.40 3.33
C ILE A 34 -5.35 -9.71 4.65
N ILE A 35 -4.69 -10.09 5.75
CA ILE A 35 -4.85 -9.47 7.07
C ILE A 35 -4.61 -7.96 7.01
N ARG A 36 -3.55 -7.51 6.34
CA ARG A 36 -3.29 -6.08 6.16
C ARG A 36 -4.45 -5.37 5.47
N ASN A 37 -5.02 -5.98 4.44
CA ASN A 37 -6.15 -5.42 3.70
C ASN A 37 -7.47 -5.47 4.50
N LEU A 38 -7.63 -6.39 5.45
CA LEU A 38 -8.73 -6.36 6.42
C LEU A 38 -8.65 -5.12 7.34
N PHE A 39 -7.45 -4.62 7.62
CA PHE A 39 -7.28 -3.40 8.41
C PHE A 39 -7.43 -2.13 7.61
N ASN A 40 -6.81 -2.05 6.43
CA ASN A 40 -6.91 -0.90 5.52
C ASN A 40 -6.94 -1.36 4.07
N ASN A 41 -7.84 -0.83 3.30
CA ASN A 41 -7.98 -1.14 1.87
C ASN A 41 -8.33 0.10 1.05
N SER A 42 -8.24 -0.02 -0.27
CA SER A 42 -8.50 1.09 -1.20
C SER A 42 -9.95 1.63 -1.15
N SER A 43 -10.89 0.84 -0.64
CA SER A 43 -12.30 1.23 -0.48
C SER A 43 -12.61 1.88 0.88
N SER A 44 -11.60 2.09 1.72
CA SER A 44 -11.72 2.67 3.07
C SER A 44 -12.73 1.94 3.98
N THR A 45 -12.92 0.64 3.78
CA THR A 45 -13.85 -0.20 4.56
C THR A 45 -13.15 -1.01 5.65
N GLY A 46 -11.83 -0.89 5.77
CA GLY A 46 -11.01 -1.62 6.72
C GLY A 46 -11.34 -1.34 8.18
N LEU A 47 -10.95 -2.25 9.04
CA LEU A 47 -11.21 -2.15 10.47
C LEU A 47 -10.56 -0.90 11.09
N LEU A 48 -9.37 -0.51 10.62
CA LEU A 48 -8.71 0.73 11.03
C LEU A 48 -9.26 1.96 10.30
N ASP A 49 -9.67 1.82 9.03
CA ASP A 49 -10.32 2.90 8.30
C ASP A 49 -11.56 3.39 9.06
N ARG A 50 -12.37 2.45 9.57
CA ARG A 50 -13.55 2.77 10.40
C ARG A 50 -13.21 3.55 11.65
N LEU A 51 -12.08 3.29 12.32
CA LEU A 51 -11.69 4.06 13.49
C LEU A 51 -11.47 5.54 13.18
N SER A 52 -10.98 5.83 11.99
CA SER A 52 -10.77 7.21 11.51
C SER A 52 -12.09 7.85 11.04
N ILE A 53 -12.89 7.13 10.25
CA ILE A 53 -14.18 7.58 9.74
C ILE A 53 -15.18 7.84 10.88
N GLU A 54 -15.24 6.96 11.87
CA GLU A 54 -16.11 7.10 13.05
C GLU A 54 -15.53 8.09 14.10
N ASN A 55 -14.48 8.80 13.76
CA ASN A 55 -13.82 9.75 14.68
C ASN A 55 -13.39 9.12 16.01
N LYS A 56 -13.06 7.83 16.04
CA LYS A 56 -12.49 7.18 17.24
C LYS A 56 -11.00 7.50 17.41
N LEU A 57 -10.30 7.71 16.28
CA LEU A 57 -8.94 8.21 16.18
C LEU A 57 -8.89 9.35 15.15
N LEU A 58 -7.86 10.20 15.18
CA LEU A 58 -7.63 11.18 14.11
C LEU A 58 -7.08 10.52 12.83
N GLY A 59 -6.45 9.38 12.97
CA GLY A 59 -5.96 8.59 11.86
C GLY A 59 -5.46 7.24 12.35
N SER A 60 -5.61 6.23 11.52
CA SER A 60 -5.06 4.90 11.77
C SER A 60 -4.77 4.19 10.45
N SER A 61 -3.69 3.41 10.44
CA SER A 61 -3.25 2.71 9.24
C SER A 61 -2.40 1.49 9.58
N ALA A 62 -2.55 0.42 8.83
CA ALA A 62 -1.65 -0.72 8.84
C ALA A 62 -0.53 -0.51 7.81
N ILE A 63 0.70 -0.63 8.25
CA ILE A 63 1.91 -0.46 7.45
C ILE A 63 2.60 -1.81 7.34
N SER A 64 2.84 -2.28 6.13
CA SER A 64 3.65 -3.47 5.83
C SER A 64 4.94 -3.07 5.11
N GLY A 65 5.80 -4.04 4.84
CA GLY A 65 7.09 -3.78 4.18
C GLY A 65 8.14 -3.18 5.11
N LEU A 66 7.91 -3.20 6.42
CA LEU A 66 8.89 -2.84 7.43
C LEU A 66 9.82 -4.02 7.67
N GLY A 67 10.86 -4.16 6.87
CA GLY A 67 11.80 -5.27 7.01
C GLY A 67 12.69 -5.44 5.79
N GLY A 68 13.33 -6.58 5.69
CA GLY A 68 14.20 -6.97 4.59
C GLY A 68 13.93 -8.40 4.12
N ALA A 69 14.88 -8.95 3.35
CA ALA A 69 14.76 -10.29 2.77
C ALA A 69 14.65 -11.42 3.81
N ASP A 70 15.18 -11.21 5.04
CA ASP A 70 15.25 -12.26 6.07
C ASP A 70 14.21 -12.14 7.18
N HIS A 71 13.57 -10.99 7.31
CA HIS A 71 12.54 -10.75 8.33
C HIS A 71 11.64 -9.59 7.93
N GLY A 72 10.42 -9.61 8.42
CA GLY A 72 9.44 -8.56 8.20
C GLY A 72 8.85 -8.01 9.50
N ALA A 73 8.11 -6.93 9.36
CA ALA A 73 7.27 -6.39 10.42
C ALA A 73 5.98 -5.80 9.83
N ILE A 74 4.91 -5.89 10.62
CA ILE A 74 3.68 -5.15 10.38
C ILE A 74 3.52 -4.12 11.49
N GLY A 75 3.32 -2.86 11.10
CA GLY A 75 3.06 -1.75 12.00
C GLY A 75 1.60 -1.30 11.91
N PHE A 76 1.01 -0.99 13.05
CA PHE A 76 -0.32 -0.37 13.16
C PHE A 76 -0.14 1.03 13.72
N MET A 77 -0.14 2.02 12.83
CA MET A 77 -0.02 3.43 13.19
C MET A 77 -1.36 3.97 13.67
N PHE A 78 -1.32 4.85 14.65
CA PHE A 78 -2.50 5.54 15.14
C PHE A 78 -2.16 6.96 15.61
N VAL A 79 -3.09 7.86 15.37
CA VAL A 79 -3.03 9.26 15.83
C VAL A 79 -4.15 9.49 16.84
N PRO A 80 -3.82 9.63 18.14
CA PRO A 80 -4.83 9.94 19.15
C PRO A 80 -5.49 11.29 18.90
N LYS A 81 -6.75 11.45 19.32
CA LYS A 81 -7.41 12.75 19.35
C LYS A 81 -6.61 13.75 20.18
N LEU A 82 -6.66 15.01 19.80
CA LEU A 82 -5.88 16.08 20.45
C LEU A 82 -6.27 16.25 21.91
N ILE A 83 -7.56 16.11 22.22
CA ILE A 83 -8.13 16.36 23.54
C ILE A 83 -8.78 15.07 24.06
N PHE A 84 -8.63 14.80 25.35
CA PHE A 84 -9.26 13.70 26.09
C PHE A 84 -8.90 12.26 25.70
N GLN A 85 -8.00 12.04 24.76
CA GLN A 85 -7.57 10.68 24.43
C GLN A 85 -6.09 10.44 24.78
N THR A 86 -5.83 9.42 25.61
CA THR A 86 -4.48 9.02 25.97
C THR A 86 -3.87 8.12 24.90
N PHE A 87 -2.53 8.00 24.87
CA PHE A 87 -1.87 7.01 24.01
C PHE A 87 -2.37 5.59 24.30
N LYS A 88 -2.60 5.26 25.57
CA LYS A 88 -3.09 3.93 25.95
C LYS A 88 -4.52 3.68 25.47
N GLY A 89 -5.38 4.69 25.54
CA GLY A 89 -6.74 4.60 24.99
C GLY A 89 -6.76 4.37 23.48
N ALA A 90 -5.90 5.09 22.74
CA ALA A 90 -5.76 4.92 21.30
C ALA A 90 -5.13 3.56 20.93
N GLU A 91 -4.09 3.12 21.65
CA GLU A 91 -3.49 1.78 21.54
C GLU A 91 -4.55 0.69 21.74
N ASN A 92 -5.37 0.81 22.79
CA ASN A 92 -6.44 -0.15 23.07
C ASN A 92 -7.51 -0.20 21.97
N ALA A 93 -7.82 0.93 21.34
CA ALA A 93 -8.75 0.97 20.20
C ALA A 93 -8.21 0.14 19.02
N VAL A 94 -6.93 0.29 18.68
CA VAL A 94 -6.26 -0.50 17.64
C VAL A 94 -6.18 -1.97 18.04
N MET A 95 -5.76 -2.27 19.26
CA MET A 95 -5.69 -3.67 19.76
C MET A 95 -7.04 -4.37 19.72
N LYS A 96 -8.13 -3.64 19.95
CA LYS A 96 -9.49 -4.20 19.82
C LYS A 96 -9.77 -4.67 18.41
N GLU A 97 -9.37 -3.91 17.40
CA GLU A 97 -9.55 -4.31 15.99
C GLU A 97 -8.62 -5.50 15.63
N ILE A 98 -7.39 -5.53 16.14
CA ILE A 98 -6.48 -6.67 15.98
C ILE A 98 -7.11 -7.94 16.58
N ASN A 99 -7.69 -7.83 17.77
CA ASN A 99 -8.36 -8.96 18.43
C ASN A 99 -9.61 -9.45 17.68
N LYS A 100 -10.31 -8.59 16.94
CA LYS A 100 -11.40 -9.05 16.05
C LYS A 100 -10.89 -9.97 14.95
N VAL A 101 -9.74 -9.68 14.36
CA VAL A 101 -9.15 -10.57 13.35
C VAL A 101 -8.71 -11.88 14.00
N LYS A 102 -8.04 -11.82 15.14
CA LYS A 102 -7.62 -13.01 15.91
C LYS A 102 -8.77 -13.91 16.33
N SER A 103 -9.93 -13.36 16.63
CA SER A 103 -11.13 -14.10 17.03
C SER A 103 -12.04 -14.48 15.87
N GLY A 104 -11.68 -14.12 14.63
CA GLY A 104 -12.54 -14.32 13.45
C GLY A 104 -13.82 -13.47 13.47
N SER A 105 -13.85 -12.36 14.23
CA SER A 105 -15.01 -11.48 14.32
C SER A 105 -15.12 -10.52 13.13
N PHE A 106 -15.12 -11.09 11.92
CA PHE A 106 -15.39 -10.44 10.65
C PHE A 106 -16.21 -11.39 9.77
N SER A 107 -17.01 -10.86 8.84
CA SER A 107 -17.88 -11.72 8.04
C SER A 107 -17.11 -12.38 6.89
N GLU A 108 -17.64 -13.48 6.39
CA GLU A 108 -17.09 -14.19 5.22
C GLU A 108 -17.21 -13.32 3.97
N GLU A 109 -18.33 -12.59 3.81
CA GLU A 109 -18.55 -11.68 2.68
C GLU A 109 -17.48 -10.57 2.67
N TYR A 110 -17.10 -10.07 3.85
CA TYR A 110 -16.03 -9.07 3.95
C TYR A 110 -14.68 -9.67 3.52
N LEU A 111 -14.36 -10.88 3.98
CA LEU A 111 -13.14 -11.58 3.55
C LEU A 111 -13.12 -11.79 2.03
N GLN A 112 -14.23 -12.25 1.43
CA GLN A 112 -14.33 -12.42 -0.02
C GLN A 112 -14.15 -11.10 -0.77
N SER A 113 -14.74 -10.00 -0.30
CA SER A 113 -14.55 -8.67 -0.88
C SER A 113 -13.09 -8.24 -0.87
N ILE A 114 -12.37 -8.49 0.22
CA ILE A 114 -10.92 -8.20 0.33
C ILE A 114 -10.11 -9.06 -0.65
N LYS A 115 -10.40 -10.36 -0.73
CA LYS A 115 -9.73 -11.28 -1.67
C LYS A 115 -9.91 -10.83 -3.11
N LEU A 116 -11.14 -10.50 -3.51
CA LEU A 116 -11.44 -9.98 -4.85
C LEU A 116 -10.69 -8.67 -5.14
N THR A 117 -10.62 -7.77 -4.16
CA THR A 117 -9.87 -6.51 -4.30
C THR A 117 -8.38 -6.76 -4.52
N ILE A 118 -7.79 -7.69 -3.77
CA ILE A 118 -6.38 -8.06 -3.92
C ILE A 118 -6.11 -8.66 -5.31
N ILE A 119 -6.97 -9.59 -5.75
CA ILE A 119 -6.87 -10.23 -7.06
C ILE A 119 -6.99 -9.19 -8.17
N LYS A 120 -8.02 -8.35 -8.11
CA LYS A 120 -8.20 -7.26 -9.07
C LYS A 120 -6.98 -6.34 -9.15
N ASN A 121 -6.44 -5.92 -8.00
CA ASN A 121 -5.28 -5.04 -7.96
C ASN A 121 -4.02 -5.72 -8.53
N HIS A 122 -3.88 -7.03 -8.34
CA HIS A 122 -2.80 -7.80 -8.94
C HIS A 122 -2.92 -7.84 -10.47
N GLU A 123 -4.09 -8.21 -10.98
CA GLU A 123 -4.37 -8.28 -12.43
C GLU A 123 -4.20 -6.91 -13.11
N THR A 124 -4.79 -5.86 -12.54
CA THR A 124 -4.63 -4.48 -13.03
C THR A 124 -3.18 -4.00 -12.94
N GLY A 125 -2.46 -4.43 -11.89
CA GLY A 125 -1.04 -4.16 -11.73
C GLY A 125 -0.19 -4.71 -12.88
N LEU A 126 -0.56 -5.86 -13.42
CA LEU A 126 0.15 -6.48 -14.56
C LEU A 126 -0.03 -5.74 -15.88
N GLU A 127 -1.03 -4.88 -16.02
CA GLU A 127 -1.21 -4.03 -17.20
C GLU A 127 -0.07 -3.00 -17.32
N ASN A 128 0.46 -2.52 -16.20
CA ASN A 128 1.49 -1.51 -16.17
C ASN A 128 2.90 -2.11 -16.26
N SER A 129 3.70 -1.63 -17.22
CA SER A 129 5.06 -2.12 -17.46
C SER A 129 6.02 -1.88 -16.28
N SER A 130 5.86 -0.76 -15.55
CA SER A 130 6.66 -0.48 -14.36
C SER A 130 6.35 -1.45 -13.21
N ASN A 131 5.08 -1.84 -13.07
CA ASN A 131 4.70 -2.84 -12.08
C ASN A 131 5.23 -4.24 -12.45
N ARG A 132 5.21 -4.62 -13.73
CA ARG A 132 5.84 -5.87 -14.18
C ARG A 132 7.34 -5.89 -13.87
N LEU A 133 8.03 -4.76 -14.07
CA LEU A 133 9.43 -4.63 -13.67
C LEU A 133 9.60 -4.78 -12.14
N ASN A 134 8.73 -4.16 -11.36
CA ASN A 134 8.77 -4.26 -9.89
C ASN A 134 8.52 -5.68 -9.40
N TYR A 135 7.64 -6.46 -10.04
CA TYR A 135 7.48 -7.88 -9.75
C TYR A 135 8.77 -8.66 -10.05
N GLY A 136 9.46 -8.37 -11.15
CA GLY A 136 10.77 -8.96 -11.46
C GLY A 136 11.84 -8.61 -10.43
N LEU A 137 11.84 -7.36 -9.94
CA LEU A 137 12.74 -6.93 -8.86
C LEU A 137 12.40 -7.62 -7.53
N ASP A 138 11.12 -7.76 -7.19
CA ASP A 138 10.66 -8.45 -5.98
C ASP A 138 11.10 -9.92 -5.97
N MET A 139 11.04 -10.60 -7.11
CA MET A 139 11.58 -11.95 -7.27
C MET A 139 13.06 -12.03 -6.87
N ILE A 140 13.88 -11.14 -7.45
CA ILE A 140 15.33 -11.16 -7.23
C ILE A 140 15.67 -10.79 -5.79
N LEU A 141 15.03 -9.75 -5.26
CA LEU A 141 15.33 -9.22 -3.92
C LEU A 141 14.84 -10.12 -2.79
N ASN A 142 13.75 -10.85 -3.01
CA ASN A 142 13.11 -11.69 -1.99
C ASN A 142 13.27 -13.19 -2.27
N ASP A 143 14.07 -13.58 -3.27
CA ASP A 143 14.32 -14.98 -3.65
C ASP A 143 13.01 -15.75 -3.88
N ARG A 144 12.10 -15.13 -4.66
CA ARG A 144 10.79 -15.69 -5.01
C ARG A 144 10.81 -16.26 -6.42
N LYS A 145 9.95 -17.24 -6.69
CA LYS A 145 9.79 -17.82 -8.01
C LYS A 145 8.73 -17.08 -8.81
N TRP A 146 8.90 -17.06 -10.13
CA TRP A 146 7.93 -16.41 -11.03
C TRP A 146 6.55 -17.06 -10.95
N GLU A 147 6.52 -18.38 -10.77
CA GLU A 147 5.30 -19.17 -10.62
C GLU A 147 4.47 -18.70 -9.42
N GLU A 148 5.10 -18.27 -8.32
CA GLU A 148 4.42 -17.74 -7.13
C GLU A 148 3.72 -16.41 -7.42
N ILE A 149 4.28 -15.60 -8.33
CA ILE A 149 3.67 -14.32 -8.71
C ILE A 149 2.46 -14.57 -9.62
N ILE A 150 2.60 -15.50 -10.59
CA ILE A 150 1.50 -15.85 -11.49
C ILE A 150 0.36 -16.54 -10.74
N ASP A 151 0.68 -17.48 -9.83
CA ASP A 151 -0.33 -18.22 -9.05
C ASP A 151 -0.89 -17.43 -7.86
N TYR A 152 -0.40 -16.21 -7.62
CA TYR A 152 -0.79 -15.40 -6.48
C TYR A 152 -2.31 -15.20 -6.34
N PRO A 153 -3.09 -14.93 -7.41
CA PRO A 153 -4.54 -14.87 -7.35
C PRO A 153 -5.18 -16.16 -6.81
N ASN A 154 -4.69 -17.32 -7.26
CA ASN A 154 -5.18 -18.61 -6.79
C ASN A 154 -4.83 -18.86 -5.32
N LEU A 155 -3.62 -18.48 -4.90
CA LEU A 155 -3.22 -18.58 -3.48
C LEU A 155 -4.11 -17.72 -2.60
N VAL A 156 -4.41 -16.49 -3.01
CA VAL A 156 -5.34 -15.60 -2.30
C VAL A 156 -6.74 -16.22 -2.25
N GLN A 157 -7.22 -16.76 -3.37
CA GLN A 157 -8.57 -17.36 -3.46
C GLN A 157 -8.73 -18.56 -2.53
N LYS A 158 -7.69 -19.39 -2.37
CA LYS A 158 -7.72 -20.59 -1.53
C LYS A 158 -7.69 -20.29 -0.02
N MET A 159 -7.20 -19.12 0.41
CA MET A 159 -7.13 -18.78 1.83
C MET A 159 -8.52 -18.79 2.48
N THR A 160 -8.66 -19.52 3.55
CA THR A 160 -9.89 -19.60 4.35
C THR A 160 -9.84 -18.60 5.51
N LYS A 161 -10.98 -18.39 6.14
CA LYS A 161 -11.08 -17.57 7.35
C LYS A 161 -10.25 -18.16 8.49
N ASP A 162 -10.22 -19.50 8.61
CA ASP A 162 -9.46 -20.19 9.65
C ASP A 162 -7.96 -20.01 9.46
N ASP A 163 -7.44 -20.04 8.22
CA ASP A 163 -6.05 -19.72 7.91
C ASP A 163 -5.68 -18.31 8.35
N ILE A 164 -6.56 -17.34 8.08
CA ILE A 164 -6.37 -15.93 8.49
C ILE A 164 -6.32 -15.80 10.00
N VAL A 165 -7.23 -16.47 10.71
CA VAL A 165 -7.29 -16.47 12.18
C VAL A 165 -6.04 -17.15 12.78
N GLU A 166 -5.62 -18.27 12.23
CA GLU A 166 -4.42 -18.99 12.66
C GLU A 166 -3.18 -18.10 12.53
N VAL A 167 -2.96 -17.53 11.36
CA VAL A 167 -1.81 -16.65 11.08
C VAL A 167 -1.85 -15.38 11.94
N ALA A 168 -3.04 -14.78 12.16
CA ALA A 168 -3.19 -13.64 13.03
C ALA A 168 -2.81 -13.97 14.48
N ASN A 169 -3.22 -15.14 15.00
CA ASN A 169 -2.86 -15.59 16.35
C ASN A 169 -1.37 -15.92 16.49
N LYS A 170 -0.75 -16.47 15.45
CA LYS A 170 0.68 -16.79 15.40
C LYS A 170 1.54 -15.54 15.55
N TYR A 171 1.23 -14.47 14.84
CA TYR A 171 2.10 -13.29 14.78
C TYR A 171 1.67 -12.13 15.67
N PHE A 172 0.37 -11.92 15.91
CA PHE A 172 -0.11 -10.82 16.76
C PHE A 172 -0.28 -11.27 18.20
N ASN A 173 0.80 -11.78 18.77
CA ASN A 173 0.86 -12.27 20.13
C ASN A 173 1.25 -11.17 21.15
N GLU A 174 1.58 -11.53 22.38
CA GLU A 174 1.95 -10.61 23.46
C GLU A 174 3.34 -9.97 23.28
N ASN A 175 4.12 -10.40 22.28
CA ASN A 175 5.45 -9.86 21.99
C ASN A 175 5.38 -8.79 20.90
N TYR A 176 5.17 -7.54 21.30
CA TYR A 176 5.07 -6.43 20.38
C TYR A 176 5.75 -5.16 20.92
N LEU A 177 6.15 -4.30 19.99
CA LEU A 177 6.73 -2.99 20.28
C LEU A 177 5.65 -1.90 20.16
N VAL A 178 5.59 -0.99 21.14
CA VAL A 178 4.82 0.24 21.04
C VAL A 178 5.74 1.43 20.95
N TYR A 179 5.77 2.06 19.81
CA TYR A 179 6.45 3.32 19.61
C TYR A 179 5.51 4.50 19.86
N LYS A 180 5.96 5.52 20.60
CA LYS A 180 5.18 6.72 20.93
C LYS A 180 5.98 7.97 20.58
N SER A 181 5.52 8.71 19.58
CA SER A 181 6.01 10.05 19.31
C SER A 181 5.20 11.06 20.12
N LYS A 182 5.86 11.71 21.08
CA LYS A 182 5.29 12.79 21.90
C LYS A 182 5.58 14.13 21.25
N ILE A 183 4.71 15.12 21.52
CA ILE A 183 4.93 16.50 21.10
C ILE A 183 6.23 17.02 21.73
N GLY A 184 7.02 17.69 20.94
CA GLY A 184 8.25 18.37 21.37
C GLY A 184 9.40 18.18 20.38
N PHE A 185 10.46 18.95 20.62
CA PHE A 185 11.64 18.86 19.80
C PHE A 185 12.51 17.67 20.21
N PRO A 186 13.11 16.96 19.25
CA PRO A 186 14.05 15.90 19.56
C PRO A 186 15.28 16.48 20.27
N LYS A 187 15.79 15.78 21.26
CA LYS A 187 17.15 16.04 21.72
C LYS A 187 18.08 15.70 20.56
N LYS A 188 18.76 16.71 20.03
CA LYS A 188 19.81 16.50 19.04
C LYS A 188 21.01 15.92 19.77
N ASP A 189 21.24 14.63 19.64
CA ASP A 189 22.54 14.06 19.97
C ASP A 189 23.54 14.66 18.97
N LYS A 190 24.54 15.35 19.47
CA LYS A 190 25.63 15.83 18.62
C LYS A 190 26.41 14.59 18.16
N VAL A 191 26.13 14.16 16.93
CA VAL A 191 27.01 13.19 16.28
C VAL A 191 28.34 13.88 16.08
N GLU A 192 29.40 13.37 16.69
CA GLU A 192 30.76 13.85 16.45
C GLU A 192 31.04 13.75 14.94
N LYS A 193 31.46 14.87 14.36
CA LYS A 193 31.85 14.85 12.96
C LYS A 193 33.05 13.91 12.82
N PRO A 194 33.02 12.95 11.91
CA PRO A 194 34.16 12.09 11.70
C PRO A 194 35.42 12.93 11.41
N PRO A 195 36.60 12.55 11.93
CA PRO A 195 37.83 13.34 11.85
C PRO A 195 38.41 13.44 10.45
N TYR A 196 37.81 12.81 9.46
CA TYR A 196 38.26 12.86 8.07
C TYR A 196 37.56 13.93 7.25
N LYS A 197 38.26 14.54 6.33
CA LYS A 197 37.69 15.39 5.29
C LYS A 197 37.17 14.52 4.16
N PRO A 198 35.98 14.84 3.58
CA PRO A 198 35.51 14.13 2.40
C PRO A 198 36.60 14.10 1.32
N VAL A 199 36.98 12.91 0.91
CA VAL A 199 37.93 12.73 -0.19
C VAL A 199 37.20 13.06 -1.48
N LYS A 200 37.62 14.09 -2.22
CA LYS A 200 37.11 14.33 -3.56
C LYS A 200 37.50 13.14 -4.46
N PRO A 201 36.59 12.54 -5.18
CA PRO A 201 36.93 11.48 -6.12
C PRO A 201 37.98 11.98 -7.11
N LYS A 202 39.13 11.31 -7.20
CA LYS A 202 40.23 11.68 -8.12
C LYS A 202 39.84 11.59 -9.59
N ASN A 203 38.71 10.97 -9.90
CA ASN A 203 38.25 10.64 -11.25
C ASN A 203 36.81 11.09 -11.50
N SER A 204 36.35 12.19 -10.91
CA SER A 204 34.96 12.70 -11.10
C SER A 204 34.60 12.94 -12.57
N GLU A 205 35.60 13.25 -13.41
CA GLU A 205 35.43 13.49 -14.84
C GLU A 205 35.60 12.22 -15.71
N LYS A 206 35.98 11.09 -15.11
CA LYS A 206 36.19 9.85 -15.88
C LYS A 206 34.92 9.04 -15.99
N VAL A 207 34.55 8.80 -17.21
CA VAL A 207 33.44 7.88 -17.57
C VAL A 207 33.99 6.46 -17.67
N SER A 208 33.30 5.48 -17.09
CA SER A 208 33.70 4.07 -17.18
C SER A 208 33.61 3.56 -18.64
N GLU A 209 34.42 2.56 -18.97
CA GLU A 209 34.33 1.92 -20.31
C GLU A 209 32.95 1.31 -20.59
N TYR A 210 32.25 0.89 -19.53
CA TYR A 210 30.87 0.42 -19.63
C TYR A 210 29.93 1.56 -20.05
N ALA A 211 30.01 2.73 -19.40
CA ALA A 211 29.19 3.88 -19.76
C ALA A 211 29.49 4.37 -21.19
N LYS A 212 30.77 4.40 -21.60
CA LYS A 212 31.15 4.71 -22.99
C LYS A 212 30.59 3.72 -24.01
N ARG A 213 30.45 2.45 -23.63
CA ARG A 213 29.80 1.45 -24.51
C ARG A 213 28.30 1.68 -24.60
N LEU A 214 27.64 2.03 -23.49
CA LEU A 214 26.22 2.36 -23.48
C LEU A 214 25.92 3.59 -24.35
N GLU A 215 26.75 4.63 -24.27
CA GLU A 215 26.61 5.84 -25.11
C GLU A 215 26.72 5.55 -26.60
N LYS A 216 27.48 4.50 -27.00
CA LYS A 216 27.64 4.08 -28.38
C LYS A 216 26.50 3.21 -28.92
N ILE A 217 25.63 2.73 -28.05
CA ILE A 217 24.45 1.98 -28.49
C ILE A 217 23.49 2.99 -29.12
N PRO A 218 23.18 2.83 -30.43
CA PRO A 218 22.24 3.76 -31.08
C PRO A 218 20.90 3.68 -30.36
N SER A 219 20.40 4.81 -29.92
CA SER A 219 19.04 4.90 -29.42
C SER A 219 18.08 4.49 -30.56
N GLY A 220 17.27 3.48 -30.33
CA GLY A 220 16.21 3.12 -31.27
C GLY A 220 15.33 4.34 -31.55
N LYS A 221 14.90 4.49 -32.79
CA LYS A 221 13.87 5.49 -33.09
C LYS A 221 12.61 5.09 -32.31
N ILE A 222 12.20 5.94 -31.39
CA ILE A 222 10.91 5.80 -30.72
C ILE A 222 9.86 6.21 -31.74
N SER A 223 9.08 5.26 -32.25
CA SER A 223 7.83 5.58 -32.94
C SER A 223 6.81 5.97 -31.89
N ILE A 224 6.30 7.19 -31.99
CA ILE A 224 5.19 7.63 -31.13
C ILE A 224 3.91 7.25 -31.87
N ASP A 225 3.18 6.28 -31.35
CA ASP A 225 1.82 5.98 -31.80
C ASP A 225 0.87 6.93 -31.06
N TYR A 226 0.27 7.84 -31.84
CA TYR A 226 -0.77 8.72 -31.32
C TYR A 226 -2.10 7.98 -31.32
N LEU A 227 -2.86 8.13 -30.24
CA LEU A 227 -4.23 7.62 -30.18
C LEU A 227 -5.07 8.31 -31.27
N ASP A 228 -5.66 7.51 -32.14
CA ASP A 228 -6.62 7.95 -33.15
C ASP A 228 -8.03 7.52 -32.67
N PHE A 229 -8.79 8.46 -32.14
CA PHE A 229 -10.09 8.16 -31.54
C PHE A 229 -11.05 7.47 -32.52
N ASP A 230 -10.96 7.75 -33.81
CA ASP A 230 -11.85 7.15 -34.82
C ASP A 230 -11.46 5.72 -35.17
N LYS A 231 -10.23 5.30 -34.86
CA LYS A 231 -9.74 3.93 -35.14
C LYS A 231 -9.54 3.10 -33.89
N ASP A 232 -9.16 3.75 -32.79
CA ASP A 232 -8.72 3.07 -31.57
C ASP A 232 -9.82 2.96 -30.51
N THR A 233 -11.00 3.60 -30.76
CA THR A 233 -12.18 3.49 -29.87
C THR A 233 -13.44 3.18 -30.67
N GLU A 234 -14.32 2.39 -30.08
CA GLU A 234 -15.67 2.18 -30.59
C GLU A 234 -16.59 3.23 -29.93
N TYR A 235 -17.48 3.82 -30.77
CA TYR A 235 -18.36 4.90 -30.36
C TYR A 235 -19.81 4.57 -30.69
N GLU A 236 -20.70 4.80 -29.73
CA GLU A 236 -22.15 4.73 -29.90
C GLU A 236 -22.82 5.93 -29.20
N GLU A 237 -23.80 6.53 -29.85
CA GLU A 237 -24.72 7.45 -29.21
C GLU A 237 -25.96 6.64 -28.73
N LEU A 238 -26.07 6.44 -27.43
CA LEU A 238 -27.11 5.59 -26.84
C LEU A 238 -28.47 6.31 -26.80
N ILE A 239 -28.45 7.61 -26.47
CA ILE A 239 -29.58 8.56 -26.53
C ILE A 239 -29.01 9.94 -26.80
N ASP A 240 -29.87 10.91 -27.16
CA ASP A 240 -29.46 12.29 -27.41
C ASP A 240 -28.53 12.84 -26.33
N ASN A 241 -27.34 13.26 -26.72
CA ASN A 241 -26.28 13.80 -25.85
C ASN A 241 -25.70 12.80 -24.83
N PHE A 242 -25.90 11.48 -25.00
CA PHE A 242 -25.24 10.46 -24.22
C PHE A 242 -24.29 9.64 -25.10
N HIS A 243 -23.01 10.03 -25.06
CA HIS A 243 -21.96 9.45 -25.87
C HIS A 243 -21.30 8.30 -25.11
N PHE A 244 -21.22 7.13 -25.73
CA PHE A 244 -20.58 5.96 -25.17
C PHE A 244 -19.34 5.60 -25.99
N TYR A 245 -18.17 5.73 -25.35
CA TYR A 245 -16.90 5.31 -25.92
C TYR A 245 -16.43 4.08 -25.21
N HIS A 246 -16.09 3.02 -25.94
CA HIS A 246 -15.60 1.80 -25.34
C HIS A 246 -14.43 1.21 -26.14
N ASN A 247 -13.67 0.37 -25.43
CA ASN A 247 -12.59 -0.39 -26.03
C ASN A 247 -12.44 -1.70 -25.29
N SER A 248 -12.10 -2.77 -25.99
CA SER A 248 -11.84 -4.07 -25.35
C SER A 248 -10.50 -4.03 -24.64
N ASN A 249 -10.41 -4.63 -23.44
CA ASN A 249 -9.15 -4.85 -22.76
C ASN A 249 -8.48 -6.12 -23.29
N PRO A 250 -7.36 -6.04 -24.04
CA PRO A 250 -6.71 -7.22 -24.63
C PRO A 250 -5.84 -7.98 -23.61
N ILE A 251 -5.67 -7.49 -22.38
CA ILE A 251 -4.70 -8.00 -21.42
C ILE A 251 -5.38 -8.96 -20.43
N ASN A 252 -6.56 -8.59 -19.94
CA ASN A 252 -7.31 -9.37 -18.94
C ASN A 252 -8.82 -9.09 -19.05
N SER A 253 -9.60 -9.70 -18.17
CA SER A 253 -11.07 -9.52 -18.13
C SER A 253 -11.53 -8.37 -17.23
N ILE A 254 -10.63 -7.50 -16.78
CA ILE A 254 -10.97 -6.34 -15.96
C ILE A 254 -11.49 -5.22 -16.88
N PHE A 255 -12.60 -4.64 -16.51
CA PHE A 255 -13.12 -3.45 -17.15
C PHE A 255 -13.29 -2.30 -16.16
N SER A 256 -13.32 -1.09 -16.67
CA SER A 256 -13.69 0.11 -15.92
C SER A 256 -14.80 0.84 -16.66
N LEU A 257 -15.76 1.37 -15.92
CA LEU A 257 -16.80 2.25 -16.46
C LEU A 257 -16.66 3.62 -15.79
N THR A 258 -16.51 4.65 -16.62
CA THR A 258 -16.49 6.03 -16.16
C THR A 258 -17.71 6.75 -16.70
N LEU A 259 -18.44 7.40 -15.84
CA LEU A 259 -19.54 8.30 -16.22
C LEU A 259 -19.06 9.73 -16.04
N GLU A 260 -19.14 10.51 -17.10
CA GLU A 260 -18.71 11.91 -17.10
C GLU A 260 -19.88 12.82 -17.45
N TRP A 261 -20.08 13.85 -16.65
CA TRP A 261 -21.07 14.89 -16.89
C TRP A 261 -20.36 16.19 -17.25
N GLY A 262 -20.80 16.85 -18.29
CA GLY A 262 -20.23 18.13 -18.73
C GLY A 262 -20.56 19.32 -17.80
N ILE A 263 -20.48 19.12 -16.48
CA ILE A 263 -20.71 20.15 -15.47
C ILE A 263 -19.41 20.42 -14.72
N GLY A 264 -18.74 21.51 -15.09
CA GLY A 264 -17.48 21.92 -14.44
C GLY A 264 -17.68 22.89 -13.28
N LYS A 265 -16.70 22.98 -12.40
CA LYS A 265 -16.66 23.97 -11.30
C LYS A 265 -16.78 25.42 -11.80
N ASN A 266 -16.33 25.70 -13.02
CA ASN A 266 -16.35 27.04 -13.63
C ASN A 266 -17.72 27.39 -14.20
N GLU A 267 -18.58 26.42 -14.48
CA GLU A 267 -19.91 26.67 -15.04
C GLU A 267 -20.96 26.96 -13.99
N ASN A 268 -20.82 26.37 -12.80
CA ASN A 268 -21.74 26.63 -11.70
C ASN A 268 -21.09 26.50 -10.33
N ASN A 269 -20.63 27.62 -9.77
CA ASN A 269 -20.01 27.68 -8.44
C ASN A 269 -20.89 27.18 -7.29
N LYS A 270 -22.23 27.15 -7.46
CA LYS A 270 -23.17 26.68 -6.43
C LYS A 270 -23.27 25.16 -6.43
N LEU A 271 -22.95 24.50 -7.52
CA LEU A 271 -23.01 23.04 -7.65
C LEU A 271 -21.62 22.38 -7.49
N SER A 272 -20.56 23.18 -7.32
CA SER A 272 -19.19 22.66 -7.24
C SER A 272 -18.99 21.56 -6.18
N TYR A 273 -19.71 21.65 -5.06
CA TYR A 273 -19.67 20.65 -3.99
C TYR A 273 -20.51 19.39 -4.28
N ALA A 274 -21.51 19.49 -5.14
CA ALA A 274 -22.33 18.34 -5.53
C ALA A 274 -21.70 17.50 -6.62
N VAL A 275 -20.73 18.05 -7.34
CA VAL A 275 -19.99 17.37 -8.42
C VAL A 275 -18.78 16.58 -7.87
N GLU A 276 -18.35 16.83 -6.61
CA GLU A 276 -17.24 16.13 -5.94
C GLU A 276 -17.71 14.91 -5.11
N LEU A 277 -19.00 14.59 -5.09
CA LEU A 277 -19.57 13.42 -4.42
C LEU A 277 -19.61 12.21 -5.36
#